data_4198a141144d90774fc71a1f459d80d6
#
_entry.id   4198a141144d90774fc71a1f459d80d6
#
_cell.length_a   1.000
_cell.length_b   1.000
_cell.length_c   1.000
_cell.angle_alpha   90.00
_cell.angle_beta   90.00
_cell.angle_gamma   90.00
#
_symmetry.space_group_name_H-M   'P 1'
#
loop_
_entity.id
_entity.type
_entity.pdbx_description
1 polymer ?
#
loop_
_entity_poly.entity_id
_entity_poly.type
_entity_poly.pdbx_seq_one_letter_code
_entity_poly.pdbx_strand_id
1 'polypeptide(L)'
;MYAEQRQQRIVEWARSEGRVDVAALAGEFGVTTETVRRDLTVLERHGVLRRVHGGAIPVERLGFEPGLGARDAVMTEEKQRIAKAALAELPDGGSVLVDAGTTTARFAELLPGDRDLTVVTNALPIALTLSVRPGLTLLLVGGRVRGRTLAAVDDWALRVLRELYVDVAFVGTNGISVERGLTTPDPAEAAVKRTMIESARRVVVLADHSKVGADHFAGFGSAKDVDVLVTDSGLAEAAAVRLEAAGPRVVRA
;
A
#
# COMPACT_ATOMS: atom_id res chain seq x y z
N MET A 1 -22.69 4.89 -13.32
CA MET A 1 -21.37 4.53 -12.74
C MET A 1 -20.76 5.78 -12.12
N TYR A 2 -20.27 5.72 -10.87
CA TYR A 2 -19.63 6.84 -10.19
C TYR A 2 -18.26 7.15 -10.80
N ALA A 3 -17.79 8.40 -10.66
CA ALA A 3 -16.55 8.87 -11.28
C ALA A 3 -15.32 8.04 -10.85
N GLU A 4 -15.22 7.72 -9.56
CA GLU A 4 -14.10 6.94 -9.01
C GLU A 4 -14.04 5.51 -9.58
N GLN A 5 -15.18 4.83 -9.66
CA GLN A 5 -15.28 3.49 -10.26
C GLN A 5 -14.89 3.52 -11.74
N ARG A 6 -15.31 4.57 -12.45
CA ARG A 6 -14.97 4.74 -13.86
C ARG A 6 -13.47 4.98 -14.05
N GLN A 7 -12.88 5.84 -13.23
CA GLN A 7 -11.44 6.13 -13.24
C GLN A 7 -10.62 4.87 -12.97
N GLN A 8 -11.05 4.03 -12.04
CA GLN A 8 -10.41 2.77 -11.75
C GLN A 8 -10.44 1.84 -12.97
N ARG A 9 -11.59 1.65 -13.61
CA ARG A 9 -11.71 0.82 -14.83
C ARG A 9 -10.91 1.38 -16.00
N ILE A 10 -10.79 2.70 -16.13
CA ILE A 10 -9.93 3.34 -17.14
C ILE A 10 -8.46 2.93 -16.92
N VAL A 11 -7.99 2.92 -15.68
CA VAL A 11 -6.60 2.54 -15.34
C VAL A 11 -6.35 1.06 -15.62
N GLU A 12 -7.27 0.18 -15.22
CA GLU A 12 -7.20 -1.25 -15.48
C GLU A 12 -7.14 -1.53 -16.98
N TRP A 13 -8.02 -0.90 -17.75
CA TRP A 13 -8.03 -1.04 -19.20
C TRP A 13 -6.75 -0.50 -19.85
N ALA A 14 -6.28 0.68 -19.42
CA ALA A 14 -5.04 1.23 -19.93
C ALA A 14 -3.84 0.30 -19.68
N ARG A 15 -3.82 -0.39 -18.52
CA ARG A 15 -2.76 -1.34 -18.17
C ARG A 15 -2.84 -2.64 -18.99
N SER A 16 -4.04 -3.17 -19.23
CA SER A 16 -4.22 -4.40 -20.02
C SER A 16 -3.89 -4.20 -21.50
N GLU A 17 -4.31 -3.06 -22.07
CA GLU A 17 -4.18 -2.80 -23.52
C GLU A 17 -2.97 -1.91 -23.87
N GLY A 18 -2.25 -1.39 -22.86
CA GLY A 18 -1.14 -0.47 -23.05
C GLY A 18 -1.55 0.95 -23.48
N ARG A 19 -2.81 1.14 -23.89
CA ARG A 19 -3.39 2.43 -24.31
C ARG A 19 -4.91 2.38 -24.20
N VAL A 20 -5.52 3.54 -23.90
CA VAL A 20 -6.97 3.76 -24.00
C VAL A 20 -7.28 4.92 -24.92
N ASP A 21 -8.40 4.83 -25.63
CA ASP A 21 -8.91 5.87 -26.50
C ASP A 21 -10.15 6.54 -25.88
N VAL A 22 -10.25 7.88 -26.01
CA VAL A 22 -11.35 8.67 -25.43
C VAL A 22 -12.71 8.26 -25.98
N ALA A 23 -12.80 7.96 -27.28
CA ALA A 23 -14.08 7.60 -27.90
C ALA A 23 -14.50 6.18 -27.48
N ALA A 24 -13.56 5.24 -27.42
CA ALA A 24 -13.81 3.87 -26.96
C ALA A 24 -14.29 3.86 -25.49
N LEU A 25 -13.61 4.60 -24.60
CA LEU A 25 -14.01 4.74 -23.19
C LEU A 25 -15.39 5.39 -23.04
N ALA A 26 -15.69 6.42 -23.85
CA ALA A 26 -16.99 7.09 -23.82
C ALA A 26 -18.13 6.13 -24.19
N GLY A 27 -17.91 5.30 -25.22
CA GLY A 27 -18.86 4.28 -25.64
C GLY A 27 -19.08 3.19 -24.60
N GLU A 28 -17.99 2.63 -24.05
CA GLU A 28 -18.03 1.56 -23.05
C GLU A 28 -18.73 1.99 -21.75
N PHE A 29 -18.47 3.21 -21.28
CA PHE A 29 -19.04 3.69 -20.02
C PHE A 29 -20.37 4.45 -20.18
N GLY A 30 -20.85 4.65 -21.41
CA GLY A 30 -22.09 5.39 -21.67
C GLY A 30 -22.04 6.84 -21.20
N VAL A 31 -20.88 7.48 -21.33
CA VAL A 31 -20.65 8.88 -20.94
C VAL A 31 -20.15 9.73 -22.12
N THR A 32 -20.12 11.05 -21.96
CA THR A 32 -19.59 11.95 -23.00
C THR A 32 -18.06 11.88 -23.05
N THR A 33 -17.50 12.16 -24.23
CA THR A 33 -16.02 12.27 -24.39
C THR A 33 -15.43 13.37 -23.49
N GLU A 34 -16.20 14.38 -23.14
CA GLU A 34 -15.77 15.43 -22.21
C GLU A 34 -15.65 14.90 -20.78
N THR A 35 -16.59 14.04 -20.36
CA THR A 35 -16.51 13.34 -19.07
C THR A 35 -15.25 12.48 -18.99
N VAL A 36 -14.97 11.70 -20.06
CA VAL A 36 -13.74 10.90 -20.14
C VAL A 36 -12.50 11.77 -20.10
N ARG A 37 -12.47 12.89 -20.83
CA ARG A 37 -11.32 13.82 -20.79
C ARG A 37 -11.06 14.39 -19.40
N ARG A 38 -12.11 14.68 -18.62
CA ARG A 38 -11.98 15.10 -17.21
C ARG A 38 -11.39 13.99 -16.36
N ASP A 39 -11.89 12.76 -16.50
CA ASP A 39 -11.35 11.61 -15.78
C ASP A 39 -9.87 11.39 -16.12
N LEU A 40 -9.51 11.40 -17.39
CA LEU A 40 -8.12 11.29 -17.83
C LEU A 40 -7.24 12.44 -17.29
N THR A 41 -7.77 13.66 -17.18
CA THR A 41 -7.06 14.80 -16.60
C THR A 41 -6.81 14.60 -15.10
N VAL A 42 -7.77 14.05 -14.37
CA VAL A 42 -7.62 13.68 -12.96
C VAL A 42 -6.55 12.60 -12.81
N LEU A 43 -6.64 11.53 -13.60
CA LEU A 43 -5.68 10.43 -13.59
C LEU A 43 -4.26 10.85 -13.99
N GLU A 44 -4.14 11.81 -14.92
CA GLU A 44 -2.85 12.40 -15.29
C GLU A 44 -2.27 13.27 -14.16
N ARG A 45 -3.08 14.09 -13.50
CA ARG A 45 -2.64 14.86 -12.30
C ARG A 45 -2.22 13.94 -11.16
N HIS A 46 -2.88 12.81 -11.02
CA HIS A 46 -2.48 11.76 -10.08
C HIS A 46 -1.28 10.94 -10.57
N GLY A 47 -0.83 11.19 -11.82
CA GLY A 47 0.34 10.54 -12.41
C GLY A 47 0.16 9.04 -12.69
N VAL A 48 -1.07 8.58 -12.79
CA VAL A 48 -1.40 7.17 -13.09
C VAL A 48 -1.40 6.91 -14.59
N LEU A 49 -1.84 7.91 -15.37
CA LEU A 49 -1.85 7.89 -16.82
C LEU A 49 -1.11 9.12 -17.36
N ARG A 50 -0.62 9.02 -18.59
CA ARG A 50 -0.13 10.16 -19.39
C ARG A 50 -1.04 10.34 -20.58
N ARG A 51 -1.59 11.54 -20.77
CA ARG A 51 -2.41 11.85 -21.94
C ARG A 51 -1.56 11.85 -23.21
N VAL A 52 -2.14 11.28 -24.26
CA VAL A 52 -1.62 11.30 -25.62
C VAL A 52 -2.71 11.77 -26.56
N HIS A 53 -2.38 11.99 -27.85
CA HIS A 53 -3.39 12.41 -28.81
C HIS A 53 -4.54 11.38 -28.89
N GLY A 54 -5.76 11.81 -28.59
CA GLY A 54 -6.97 10.97 -28.62
C GLY A 54 -7.17 10.01 -27.45
N GLY A 55 -6.27 9.96 -26.45
CA GLY A 55 -6.37 8.97 -25.37
C GLY A 55 -5.37 9.16 -24.24
N ALA A 56 -5.04 8.05 -23.60
CA ALA A 56 -4.01 7.99 -22.56
C ALA A 56 -3.26 6.65 -22.60
N ILE A 57 -2.04 6.67 -22.07
CA ILE A 57 -1.20 5.49 -21.85
C ILE A 57 -0.87 5.36 -20.37
N PRO A 58 -0.71 4.15 -19.83
CA PRO A 58 -0.29 3.97 -18.45
C PRO A 58 1.12 4.55 -18.26
N VAL A 59 1.35 5.15 -17.10
CA VAL A 59 2.69 5.61 -16.73
C VAL A 59 3.43 4.43 -16.13
N GLU A 60 3.81 3.48 -16.96
CA GLU A 60 4.71 2.39 -16.59
C GLU A 60 6.16 2.88 -16.65
N ARG A 61 6.58 3.59 -15.64
CA ARG A 61 7.99 3.76 -15.34
C ARG A 61 8.32 2.94 -14.09
N LEU A 62 9.27 2.05 -14.22
CA LEU A 62 10.03 1.55 -13.07
C LEU A 62 10.46 2.80 -12.26
N GLY A 63 9.84 3.05 -11.10
CA GLY A 63 10.09 4.24 -10.28
C GLY A 63 8.99 5.31 -10.27
N PHE A 64 7.90 5.18 -11.03
CA PHE A 64 6.76 6.08 -10.84
C PHE A 64 5.92 5.64 -9.62
N GLU A 65 5.82 6.51 -8.64
CA GLU A 65 4.98 6.31 -7.45
C GLU A 65 3.97 7.46 -7.32
N PRO A 66 2.65 7.18 -7.34
CA PRO A 66 1.65 8.19 -7.04
C PRO A 66 1.84 8.74 -5.63
N GLY A 67 1.58 10.04 -5.45
CA GLY A 67 1.59 10.65 -4.12
C GLY A 67 0.54 10.03 -3.18
N LEU A 68 0.72 10.25 -1.86
CA LEU A 68 -0.11 9.64 -0.82
C LEU A 68 -1.61 9.90 -1.02
N GLY A 69 -2.02 11.14 -1.34
CA GLY A 69 -3.43 11.47 -1.56
C GLY A 69 -4.05 10.75 -2.76
N ALA A 70 -3.29 10.57 -3.86
CA ALA A 70 -3.78 9.81 -5.01
C ALA A 70 -3.92 8.31 -4.69
N ARG A 71 -3.01 7.77 -3.88
CA ARG A 71 -3.08 6.38 -3.42
C ARG A 71 -4.20 6.15 -2.42
N ASP A 72 -4.53 7.14 -1.61
CA ASP A 72 -5.63 7.05 -0.63
C ASP A 72 -7.00 7.03 -1.28
N ALA A 73 -7.18 7.77 -2.38
CA ALA A 73 -8.42 7.84 -3.14
C ALA A 73 -8.77 6.56 -3.94
N VAL A 74 -7.84 5.62 -4.07
CA VAL A 74 -8.03 4.37 -4.83
C VAL A 74 -8.17 3.20 -3.88
N MET A 75 -9.12 2.28 -4.14
CA MET A 75 -9.37 1.08 -3.32
C MET A 75 -9.70 1.41 -1.85
N THR A 76 -10.48 2.46 -1.63
CA THR A 76 -10.77 2.98 -0.29
C THR A 76 -11.54 1.97 0.56
N GLU A 77 -12.56 1.32 -0.01
CA GLU A 77 -13.37 0.32 0.68
C GLU A 77 -12.57 -0.96 0.96
N GLU A 78 -11.77 -1.42 -0.01
CA GLU A 78 -10.89 -2.56 0.12
C GLU A 78 -9.89 -2.34 1.26
N LYS A 79 -9.20 -1.21 1.27
CA LYS A 79 -8.25 -0.84 2.33
C LYS A 79 -8.92 -0.77 3.70
N GLN A 80 -10.18 -0.35 3.75
CA GLN A 80 -10.93 -0.28 5.00
C GLN A 80 -11.30 -1.68 5.53
N ARG A 81 -11.67 -2.62 4.63
CA ARG A 81 -11.89 -4.02 5.01
C ARG A 81 -10.59 -4.69 5.46
N ILE A 82 -9.50 -4.49 4.71
CA ILE A 82 -8.16 -4.98 5.08
C ILE A 82 -7.75 -4.47 6.46
N ALA A 83 -7.90 -3.17 6.71
CA ALA A 83 -7.55 -2.55 7.99
C ALA A 83 -8.35 -3.16 9.17
N LYS A 84 -9.65 -3.41 8.99
CA LYS A 84 -10.49 -4.06 9.99
C LYS A 84 -10.07 -5.51 10.23
N ALA A 85 -9.83 -6.28 9.18
CA ALA A 85 -9.40 -7.67 9.28
C ALA A 85 -8.02 -7.79 9.96
N ALA A 86 -7.11 -6.84 9.70
CA ALA A 86 -5.79 -6.80 10.31
C ALA A 86 -5.80 -6.62 11.84
N LEU A 87 -6.88 -6.12 12.44
CA LEU A 87 -7.01 -6.01 13.89
C LEU A 87 -6.96 -7.38 14.59
N ALA A 88 -7.34 -8.45 13.91
CA ALA A 88 -7.25 -9.82 14.44
C ALA A 88 -5.79 -10.30 14.57
N GLU A 89 -4.85 -9.63 13.93
CA GLU A 89 -3.42 -9.94 14.00
C GLU A 89 -2.67 -9.14 15.07
N LEU A 90 -3.36 -8.22 15.77
CA LEU A 90 -2.78 -7.46 16.88
C LEU A 90 -2.53 -8.37 18.09
N PRO A 91 -1.41 -8.19 18.79
CA PRO A 91 -1.20 -8.81 20.10
C PRO A 91 -2.13 -8.18 21.15
N ASP A 92 -2.37 -8.87 22.25
CA ASP A 92 -3.16 -8.34 23.39
C ASP A 92 -2.46 -7.21 24.13
N GLY A 93 -1.16 -7.07 23.96
CA GLY A 93 -0.29 -6.02 24.45
C GLY A 93 1.11 -6.18 23.85
N GLY A 94 2.02 -5.23 24.13
CA GLY A 94 3.41 -5.27 23.63
C GLY A 94 3.71 -4.26 22.52
N SER A 95 4.59 -4.62 21.59
CA SER A 95 5.15 -3.70 20.61
C SER A 95 4.70 -4.02 19.19
N VAL A 96 4.21 -3.00 18.47
CA VAL A 96 3.83 -3.10 17.05
C VAL A 96 4.54 -2.02 16.23
N LEU A 97 5.01 -2.41 15.07
CA LEU A 97 5.55 -1.48 14.09
C LEU A 97 4.54 -1.30 12.97
N VAL A 98 4.24 -0.04 12.61
CA VAL A 98 3.30 0.31 11.55
C VAL A 98 4.01 1.14 10.49
N ASP A 99 4.18 0.54 9.32
CA ASP A 99 4.85 1.13 8.17
C ASP A 99 4.02 2.23 7.49
N ALA A 100 4.69 3.10 6.74
CA ALA A 100 4.04 4.14 5.95
C ALA A 100 3.24 3.57 4.78
N GLY A 101 1.98 4.00 4.66
CA GLY A 101 1.10 3.61 3.56
C GLY A 101 -0.34 4.03 3.82
N THR A 102 -1.17 4.03 2.78
CA THR A 102 -2.59 4.39 2.92
C THR A 102 -3.40 3.28 3.60
N THR A 103 -3.08 2.02 3.36
CA THR A 103 -3.74 0.88 4.03
C THR A 103 -3.33 0.78 5.49
N THR A 104 -2.04 0.94 5.78
CA THR A 104 -1.50 0.95 7.14
C THR A 104 -1.96 2.16 7.95
N ALA A 105 -2.17 3.31 7.31
CA ALA A 105 -2.77 4.48 7.96
C ALA A 105 -4.21 4.21 8.42
N ARG A 106 -5.05 3.59 7.57
CA ARG A 106 -6.41 3.17 7.95
C ARG A 106 -6.41 2.13 9.08
N PHE A 107 -5.44 1.22 9.08
CA PHE A 107 -5.25 0.30 10.19
C PHE A 107 -4.88 1.04 11.48
N ALA A 108 -3.95 1.99 11.42
CA ALA A 108 -3.55 2.79 12.57
C ALA A 108 -4.73 3.59 13.17
N GLU A 109 -5.64 4.10 12.33
CA GLU A 109 -6.87 4.76 12.76
C GLU A 109 -7.78 3.86 13.61
N LEU A 110 -7.70 2.56 13.46
CA LEU A 110 -8.54 1.58 14.14
C LEU A 110 -7.87 0.95 15.38
N LEU A 111 -6.61 1.27 15.68
CA LEU A 111 -5.90 0.71 16.82
C LEU A 111 -6.67 0.97 18.11
N PRO A 112 -6.87 -0.05 18.97
CA PRO A 112 -7.58 0.12 20.23
C PRO A 112 -6.73 0.92 21.23
N GLY A 113 -7.37 1.78 22.02
CA GLY A 113 -6.70 2.56 23.07
C GLY A 113 -6.73 1.90 24.46
N ASP A 114 -7.33 0.71 24.57
CA ASP A 114 -7.49 -0.07 25.81
C ASP A 114 -6.49 -1.22 25.94
N ARG A 115 -5.58 -1.37 24.97
CA ARG A 115 -4.46 -2.30 25.01
C ARG A 115 -3.17 -1.55 25.32
N ASP A 116 -2.32 -2.11 26.14
CA ASP A 116 -0.99 -1.56 26.46
C ASP A 116 -0.05 -1.81 25.27
N LEU A 117 -0.18 -0.97 24.22
CA LEU A 117 0.59 -1.08 22.99
C LEU A 117 1.63 0.02 22.87
N THR A 118 2.87 -0.37 22.61
CA THR A 118 3.91 0.51 22.09
C THR A 118 3.89 0.46 20.57
N VAL A 119 3.52 1.57 19.93
CA VAL A 119 3.44 1.67 18.46
C VAL A 119 4.65 2.42 17.93
N VAL A 120 5.43 1.75 17.09
CA VAL A 120 6.56 2.32 16.35
C VAL A 120 6.12 2.66 14.94
N THR A 121 6.38 3.84 14.43
CA THR A 121 6.11 4.18 13.03
C THR A 121 7.15 5.13 12.45
N ASN A 122 7.42 5.00 11.15
CA ASN A 122 8.22 5.96 10.38
C ASN A 122 7.34 6.95 9.58
N ALA A 123 6.02 6.87 9.71
CA ALA A 123 5.06 7.64 8.93
C ALA A 123 4.56 8.86 9.69
N LEU A 124 4.80 10.07 9.18
CA LEU A 124 4.31 11.30 9.82
C LEU A 124 2.78 11.33 9.95
N PRO A 125 1.97 10.96 8.95
CA PRO A 125 0.51 10.95 9.09
C PRO A 125 0.02 10.00 10.17
N ILE A 126 0.61 8.80 10.27
CA ILE A 126 0.27 7.81 11.30
C ILE A 126 0.65 8.34 12.68
N ALA A 127 1.84 8.92 12.82
CA ALA A 127 2.29 9.51 14.08
C ALA A 127 1.34 10.63 14.54
N LEU A 128 0.92 11.52 13.65
CA LEU A 128 -0.05 12.57 13.96
C LEU A 128 -1.39 12.00 14.43
N THR A 129 -1.91 10.99 13.74
CA THR A 129 -3.16 10.31 14.09
C THR A 129 -3.09 9.67 15.48
N LEU A 130 -1.96 9.03 15.80
CA LEU A 130 -1.80 8.29 17.06
C LEU A 130 -1.36 9.17 18.24
N SER A 131 -0.75 10.32 17.99
CA SER A 131 -0.21 11.21 19.04
C SER A 131 -1.27 11.74 20.01
N VAL A 132 -2.52 11.80 19.56
CA VAL A 132 -3.66 12.28 20.37
C VAL A 132 -4.47 11.14 21.02
N ARG A 133 -4.06 9.88 20.83
CA ARG A 133 -4.78 8.71 21.36
C ARG A 133 -4.27 8.35 22.76
N PRO A 134 -5.15 8.35 23.78
CA PRO A 134 -4.79 7.84 25.09
C PRO A 134 -4.56 6.32 25.06
N GLY A 135 -3.75 5.82 25.97
CA GLY A 135 -3.52 4.38 26.14
C GLY A 135 -2.55 3.74 25.14
N LEU A 136 -1.90 4.54 24.30
CA LEU A 136 -0.85 4.08 23.39
C LEU A 136 0.48 4.80 23.70
N THR A 137 1.58 4.05 23.74
CA THR A 137 2.91 4.63 23.68
C THR A 137 3.35 4.75 22.23
N LEU A 138 3.63 5.96 21.77
CA LEU A 138 4.05 6.21 20.39
C LEU A 138 5.54 6.50 20.30
N LEU A 139 6.23 5.75 19.44
CA LEU A 139 7.63 5.98 19.05
C LEU A 139 7.69 6.36 17.57
N LEU A 140 8.11 7.58 17.27
CA LEU A 140 8.30 8.05 15.90
C LEU A 140 9.76 7.84 15.46
N VAL A 141 9.96 7.02 14.44
CA VAL A 141 11.25 6.83 13.78
C VAL A 141 11.56 8.06 12.94
N GLY A 142 12.60 8.80 13.30
CA GLY A 142 13.08 9.97 12.57
C GLY A 142 13.90 9.60 11.34
N GLY A 143 14.19 10.62 10.52
CA GLY A 143 14.99 10.46 9.30
C GLY A 143 14.67 11.53 8.25
N ARG A 144 15.21 11.37 7.04
CA ARG A 144 14.80 12.19 5.90
C ARG A 144 13.39 11.80 5.45
N VAL A 145 12.48 12.75 5.46
CA VAL A 145 11.09 12.49 5.06
C VAL A 145 10.94 12.56 3.55
N ARG A 146 10.41 11.49 2.95
CA ARG A 146 10.04 11.48 1.53
C ARG A 146 8.73 12.22 1.31
N GLY A 147 8.74 13.25 0.45
CA GLY A 147 7.54 14.07 0.17
C GLY A 147 6.38 13.31 -0.49
N ARG A 148 6.63 12.16 -1.14
CA ARG A 148 5.57 11.35 -1.78
C ARG A 148 4.79 10.47 -0.82
N THR A 149 5.44 9.96 0.22
CA THR A 149 4.88 8.97 1.15
C THR A 149 4.81 9.48 2.57
N LEU A 150 5.47 10.61 2.87
CA LEU A 150 5.64 11.19 4.20
C LEU A 150 6.26 10.18 5.20
N ALA A 151 7.07 9.28 4.67
CA ALA A 151 7.82 8.29 5.41
C ALA A 151 9.25 8.78 5.70
N ALA A 152 9.73 8.57 6.92
CA ALA A 152 11.13 8.75 7.26
C ALA A 152 11.96 7.59 6.71
N VAL A 153 13.09 7.90 6.06
CA VAL A 153 13.98 6.95 5.40
C VAL A 153 15.45 7.30 5.68
N ASP A 154 16.36 6.52 5.10
CA ASP A 154 17.81 6.65 5.16
C ASP A 154 18.45 6.30 6.52
N ASP A 155 19.72 6.62 6.68
CA ASP A 155 20.57 6.10 7.75
C ASP A 155 20.04 6.33 9.18
N TRP A 156 19.39 7.47 9.43
CA TRP A 156 18.84 7.73 10.76
C TRP A 156 17.68 6.79 11.09
N ALA A 157 16.77 6.58 10.11
CA ALA A 157 15.67 5.65 10.26
C ALA A 157 16.18 4.21 10.43
N LEU A 158 17.12 3.80 9.57
CA LEU A 158 17.71 2.46 9.61
C LEU A 158 18.44 2.18 10.93
N ARG A 159 19.18 3.16 11.47
CA ARG A 159 19.90 3.01 12.73
C ARG A 159 18.94 2.74 13.88
N VAL A 160 17.87 3.53 14.00
CA VAL A 160 16.86 3.33 15.05
C VAL A 160 16.17 1.99 14.91
N LEU A 161 15.72 1.63 13.70
CA LEU A 161 15.01 0.37 13.47
C LEU A 161 15.85 -0.86 13.80
N ARG A 162 17.16 -0.85 13.52
CA ARG A 162 18.07 -1.97 13.84
C ARG A 162 18.27 -2.21 15.33
N GLU A 163 17.99 -1.23 16.18
CA GLU A 163 18.07 -1.35 17.63
C GLU A 163 16.74 -1.84 18.25
N LEU A 164 15.70 -2.01 17.45
CA LEU A 164 14.39 -2.45 17.91
C LEU A 164 14.15 -3.93 17.57
N TYR A 165 13.32 -4.56 18.41
CA TYR A 165 12.74 -5.85 18.12
C TYR A 165 11.27 -5.83 18.58
N VAL A 166 10.34 -5.85 17.65
CA VAL A 166 8.90 -5.71 17.92
C VAL A 166 8.18 -7.05 17.79
N ASP A 167 7.03 -7.17 18.46
CA ASP A 167 6.25 -8.40 18.40
C ASP A 167 5.60 -8.60 17.03
N VAL A 168 5.07 -7.52 16.42
CA VAL A 168 4.43 -7.58 15.10
C VAL A 168 4.77 -6.35 14.27
N ALA A 169 5.18 -6.54 13.01
CA ALA A 169 5.27 -5.47 12.03
C ALA A 169 4.10 -5.54 11.03
N PHE A 170 3.36 -4.44 10.89
CA PHE A 170 2.35 -4.23 9.86
C PHE A 170 2.95 -3.42 8.73
N VAL A 171 3.22 -4.08 7.60
CA VAL A 171 4.00 -3.51 6.49
C VAL A 171 3.12 -3.36 5.25
N GLY A 172 3.17 -2.21 4.60
CA GLY A 172 2.56 -1.98 3.30
C GLY A 172 3.50 -2.36 2.16
N THR A 173 2.95 -2.69 0.99
CA THR A 173 3.73 -2.93 -0.22
C THR A 173 3.13 -2.23 -1.43
N ASN A 174 3.96 -1.94 -2.43
CA ASN A 174 3.50 -1.49 -3.74
C ASN A 174 3.26 -2.67 -4.68
N GLY A 175 3.95 -3.79 -4.48
CA GLY A 175 3.74 -5.02 -5.23
C GLY A 175 4.19 -6.25 -4.45
N ILE A 176 3.50 -7.37 -4.67
CA ILE A 176 3.84 -8.69 -4.14
C ILE A 176 3.64 -9.74 -5.21
N SER A 177 4.66 -10.53 -5.48
CA SER A 177 4.60 -11.70 -6.38
C SER A 177 5.34 -12.89 -5.78
N VAL A 178 5.03 -14.09 -6.25
CA VAL A 178 5.73 -15.32 -5.83
C VAL A 178 7.19 -15.28 -6.26
N GLU A 179 7.44 -14.72 -7.46
CA GLU A 179 8.75 -14.71 -8.10
C GLU A 179 9.70 -13.66 -7.48
N ARG A 180 9.19 -12.50 -7.12
CA ARG A 180 10.00 -11.35 -6.68
C ARG A 180 9.76 -10.94 -5.24
N GLY A 181 8.77 -11.53 -4.57
CA GLY A 181 8.40 -11.16 -3.20
C GLY A 181 7.81 -9.76 -3.11
N LEU A 182 8.20 -9.02 -2.10
CA LEU A 182 7.73 -7.68 -1.78
C LEU A 182 8.56 -6.60 -2.49
N THR A 183 7.90 -5.69 -3.19
CA THR A 183 8.58 -4.67 -4.00
C THR A 183 8.00 -3.27 -3.81
N THR A 184 8.85 -2.25 -3.98
CA THR A 184 8.51 -0.83 -3.91
C THR A 184 9.29 -0.03 -4.96
N PRO A 185 8.81 1.14 -5.42
CA PRO A 185 9.52 1.95 -6.40
C PRO A 185 10.84 2.56 -5.89
N ASP A 186 10.97 2.81 -4.60
CA ASP A 186 12.07 3.59 -4.03
C ASP A 186 13.04 2.73 -3.21
N PRO A 187 14.36 2.75 -3.53
CA PRO A 187 15.35 1.96 -2.80
C PRO A 187 15.54 2.34 -1.33
N ALA A 188 15.35 3.62 -0.97
CA ALA A 188 15.47 4.04 0.42
C ALA A 188 14.29 3.52 1.26
N GLU A 189 13.07 3.51 0.70
CA GLU A 189 11.93 2.83 1.33
C GLU A 189 12.13 1.31 1.40
N ALA A 190 12.66 0.70 0.34
CA ALA A 190 12.97 -0.73 0.35
C ALA A 190 13.92 -1.11 1.49
N ALA A 191 14.96 -0.30 1.72
CA ALA A 191 15.89 -0.52 2.82
C ALA A 191 15.21 -0.45 4.20
N VAL A 192 14.37 0.58 4.41
CA VAL A 192 13.61 0.75 5.65
C VAL A 192 12.63 -0.41 5.86
N LYS A 193 11.83 -0.76 4.86
CA LYS A 193 10.86 -1.86 4.94
C LYS A 193 11.53 -3.22 5.21
N ARG A 194 12.69 -3.48 4.60
CA ARG A 194 13.49 -4.67 4.89
C ARG A 194 13.91 -4.71 6.35
N THR A 195 14.44 -3.59 6.87
CA THR A 195 14.84 -3.51 8.28
C THR A 195 13.62 -3.68 9.21
N MET A 196 12.44 -3.18 8.85
CA MET A 196 11.20 -3.41 9.62
C MET A 196 10.84 -4.89 9.71
N ILE A 197 10.96 -5.62 8.59
CA ILE A 197 10.73 -7.08 8.55
C ILE A 197 11.76 -7.80 9.45
N GLU A 198 13.03 -7.45 9.33
CA GLU A 198 14.13 -8.04 10.12
C GLU A 198 14.01 -7.73 11.62
N SER A 199 13.38 -6.62 11.99
CA SER A 199 13.20 -6.16 13.37
C SER A 199 11.90 -6.67 14.02
N ALA A 200 11.18 -7.60 13.40
CA ALA A 200 9.91 -8.11 13.92
C ALA A 200 9.92 -9.62 14.11
N ARG A 201 9.25 -10.07 15.18
CA ARG A 201 9.01 -11.50 15.41
C ARG A 201 7.99 -12.05 14.42
N ARG A 202 7.02 -11.25 14.00
CA ARG A 202 5.94 -11.60 13.09
C ARG A 202 5.68 -10.47 12.11
N VAL A 203 5.48 -10.81 10.85
CA VAL A 203 5.27 -9.85 9.76
C VAL A 203 3.89 -10.03 9.15
N VAL A 204 3.09 -8.96 9.18
CA VAL A 204 1.76 -8.89 8.58
C VAL A 204 1.79 -7.86 7.45
N VAL A 205 1.58 -8.30 6.22
CA VAL A 205 1.52 -7.42 5.06
C VAL A 205 0.08 -7.02 4.77
N LEU A 206 -0.16 -5.72 4.60
CA LEU A 206 -1.47 -5.15 4.26
C LEU A 206 -1.45 -4.65 2.82
N ALA A 207 -2.15 -5.34 1.93
CA ALA A 207 -2.14 -5.01 0.50
C ALA A 207 -3.48 -5.33 -0.16
N ASP A 208 -4.05 -4.39 -0.91
CA ASP A 208 -5.21 -4.66 -1.75
C ASP A 208 -4.82 -5.57 -2.94
N HIS A 209 -5.80 -6.26 -3.52
CA HIS A 209 -5.58 -7.23 -4.59
C HIS A 209 -4.83 -6.67 -5.80
N SER A 210 -4.90 -5.35 -6.07
CA SER A 210 -4.19 -4.72 -7.19
C SER A 210 -2.66 -4.74 -7.04
N LYS A 211 -2.15 -5.08 -5.84
CA LYS A 211 -0.71 -5.21 -5.56
C LYS A 211 -0.19 -6.61 -5.85
N VAL A 212 -1.08 -7.58 -5.95
CA VAL A 212 -0.71 -8.97 -6.23
C VAL A 212 -0.38 -9.14 -7.72
N GLY A 213 0.80 -9.68 -8.00
CA GLY A 213 1.35 -9.81 -9.36
C GLY A 213 1.99 -8.53 -9.90
N ALA A 214 2.01 -7.44 -9.13
CA ALA A 214 2.74 -6.23 -9.49
C ALA A 214 4.18 -6.29 -8.97
N ASP A 215 5.14 -5.89 -9.81
CA ASP A 215 6.56 -5.80 -9.47
C ASP A 215 7.07 -4.38 -9.64
N HIS A 216 7.90 -3.93 -8.69
CA HIS A 216 8.53 -2.62 -8.71
C HIS A 216 10.05 -2.72 -8.67
N PHE A 217 10.73 -1.57 -8.77
CA PHE A 217 12.16 -1.48 -8.96
C PHE A 217 13.00 -2.11 -7.84
N ALA A 218 12.63 -1.91 -6.58
CA ALA A 218 13.41 -2.35 -5.42
C ALA A 218 12.66 -3.42 -4.61
N GLY A 219 13.28 -4.59 -4.44
CA GLY A 219 12.80 -5.66 -3.56
C GLY A 219 13.21 -5.42 -2.12
N PHE A 220 12.33 -5.79 -1.17
CA PHE A 220 12.60 -5.61 0.26
C PHE A 220 12.32 -6.83 1.14
N GLY A 221 11.75 -7.89 0.59
CA GLY A 221 11.51 -9.15 1.28
C GLY A 221 11.01 -10.21 0.30
N SER A 222 11.08 -11.47 0.69
CA SER A 222 10.49 -12.60 -0.04
C SER A 222 9.10 -12.92 0.52
N ALA A 223 8.32 -13.74 -0.18
CA ALA A 223 7.05 -14.24 0.34
C ALA A 223 7.22 -15.04 1.63
N LYS A 224 8.37 -15.67 1.84
CA LYS A 224 8.70 -16.46 3.04
C LYS A 224 8.94 -15.60 4.29
N ASP A 225 9.24 -14.32 4.11
CA ASP A 225 9.45 -13.38 5.20
C ASP A 225 8.12 -12.80 5.73
N VAL A 226 6.99 -13.26 5.16
CA VAL A 226 5.64 -12.80 5.49
C VAL A 226 4.88 -13.93 6.18
N ASP A 227 4.43 -13.71 7.41
CA ASP A 227 3.59 -14.66 8.13
C ASP A 227 2.13 -14.59 7.69
N VAL A 228 1.63 -13.36 7.47
CA VAL A 228 0.23 -13.13 7.06
C VAL A 228 0.17 -12.05 5.99
N LEU A 229 -0.52 -12.34 4.91
CA LEU A 229 -1.00 -11.34 3.95
C LEU A 229 -2.49 -11.09 4.18
N VAL A 230 -2.84 -9.88 4.60
CA VAL A 230 -4.23 -9.44 4.67
C VAL A 230 -4.53 -8.66 3.40
N THR A 231 -5.48 -9.17 2.62
CA THR A 231 -5.93 -8.59 1.35
C THR A 231 -7.46 -8.52 1.30
N ASP A 232 -8.01 -8.01 0.23
CA ASP A 232 -9.46 -7.97 0.02
C ASP A 232 -9.98 -9.13 -0.84
N SER A 233 -11.31 -9.31 -0.83
CA SER A 233 -12.01 -10.37 -1.57
C SER A 233 -11.89 -10.26 -3.10
N GLY A 234 -11.36 -9.15 -3.63
CA GLY A 234 -11.03 -9.00 -5.05
C GLY A 234 -9.87 -9.89 -5.53
N LEU A 235 -9.06 -10.43 -4.59
CA LEU A 235 -8.01 -11.38 -4.95
C LEU A 235 -8.62 -12.72 -5.39
N ALA A 236 -8.29 -13.16 -6.60
CA ALA A 236 -8.72 -14.45 -7.12
C ALA A 236 -8.18 -15.60 -6.27
N GLU A 237 -9.02 -16.63 -6.05
CA GLU A 237 -8.69 -17.81 -5.24
C GLU A 237 -7.37 -18.48 -5.67
N ALA A 238 -7.20 -18.67 -6.98
CA ALA A 238 -5.98 -19.28 -7.53
C ALA A 238 -4.70 -18.48 -7.23
N ALA A 239 -4.80 -17.14 -7.11
CA ALA A 239 -3.68 -16.29 -6.74
C ALA A 239 -3.39 -16.37 -5.23
N ALA A 240 -4.43 -16.45 -4.40
CA ALA A 240 -4.29 -16.66 -2.96
C ALA A 240 -3.57 -17.99 -2.66
N VAL A 241 -4.02 -19.09 -3.26
CA VAL A 241 -3.39 -20.42 -3.11
C VAL A 241 -1.93 -20.41 -3.52
N ARG A 242 -1.56 -19.73 -4.62
CA ARG A 242 -0.16 -19.62 -5.03
C ARG A 242 0.70 -18.84 -4.04
N LEU A 243 0.17 -17.76 -3.46
CA LEU A 243 0.87 -16.99 -2.44
C LEU A 243 1.03 -17.80 -1.15
N GLU A 244 -0.01 -18.52 -0.72
CA GLU A 244 0.06 -19.41 0.46
C GLU A 244 1.12 -20.51 0.29
N ALA A 245 1.21 -21.09 -0.90
CA ALA A 245 2.26 -22.07 -1.21
C ALA A 245 3.68 -21.46 -1.17
N ALA A 246 3.81 -20.14 -1.30
CA ALA A 246 5.08 -19.43 -1.25
C ALA A 246 5.50 -18.97 0.16
N GLY A 247 4.60 -19.01 1.16
CA GLY A 247 4.94 -18.73 2.56
C GLY A 247 3.80 -18.17 3.43
N PRO A 248 3.17 -17.06 3.10
CA PRO A 248 2.22 -16.41 4.01
C PRO A 248 0.88 -17.14 4.12
N ARG A 249 0.24 -17.06 5.28
CA ARG A 249 -1.20 -17.29 5.38
C ARG A 249 -1.94 -16.11 4.73
N VAL A 250 -2.89 -16.36 3.85
CA VAL A 250 -3.66 -15.31 3.17
C VAL A 250 -5.03 -15.12 3.81
N VAL A 251 -5.33 -13.90 4.24
CA VAL A 251 -6.63 -13.49 4.79
C VAL A 251 -7.32 -12.58 3.77
N ARG A 252 -8.46 -13.01 3.25
CA ARG A 252 -9.25 -12.25 2.25
C ARG A 252 -10.45 -11.61 2.94
N ALA A 253 -10.46 -10.27 3.09
CA ALA A 253 -11.45 -9.45 3.78
C ALA A 253 -12.51 -8.85 2.86
#